data_b373fc857575028df7b529e4fc33e30e
#
_entry.id   b373fc857575028df7b529e4fc33e30e
#
_cell.length_a   1.000
_cell.length_b   1.000
_cell.length_c   1.000
_cell.angle_alpha   90.00
_cell.angle_beta   90.00
_cell.angle_gamma   90.00
#
_symmetry.space_group_name_H-M   'P 1'
#
loop_
_entity.id
_entity.type
_entity.pdbx_description
1 polymer ?
#
loop_
_entity_poly.entity_id
_entity_poly.type
_entity_poly.pdbx_seq_one_letter_code
_entity_poly.pdbx_strand_id
1 'polypeptide(L)'
;MNSAKTNGETGNGLEDLGIPGQIYLRDALTSCTDPLKAIEGFQLENGILLPSLRPMLPLLDLHGVRRLDFHASVLEELREKLIKQIDEIGVEKADKGPSGDKRLKELLSKSFPAVRVAALRPVVMRILRNTLHIEDKYLRVLVRERELYNDADTEVKRQIWKDNQSLFGDEVSPLFSRYIFEKEQILFDHRNLNSLFFMPSPKVRRQGEVVQKLAHMIGQSVKLYDMVLQFLRTLFLRTKNIHYCTLRAELLMALHDLEVQDIISVDPCHKFTWCLDACIREKNVDVKRSRELQGFLDSIKRGQEQVLGDLSMILCDPYAVNFLASSAIKIALHLINGEALPRENSVLVLLLRMLALGLSAWQMIDTQDFKEPKLDSQVVTKFLPALMSLMVDDQIRQLNCKLPPDERESAIAIIEHSGPPPDACQAYAQLSGVAAVLSMYYALHVGGGGGVGRGRGDARGLMRVLATLPNCQAQRAFEDPFLHTLVSLLILNMADEFSNESFCTVIFDEFFLAGLGRDNVTRHLLKLLWYIHPKLPSTRLHSLLKALQPTSQHNEAVHTLYESLRDKVGNHSTEDQLAATAQIDPLSLDCSPSVFTGMPPSTPSTL
;
A
#
# COMPACT_ATOMS: atom_id res chain seq x y z
N MET A 1 -46.11 -20.12 -34.72
CA MET A 1 -45.40 -20.35 -36.02
C MET A 1 -44.90 -18.99 -36.53
N ASN A 2 -43.62 -18.92 -36.75
CA ASN A 2 -42.84 -17.93 -37.51
C ASN A 2 -42.90 -16.45 -37.05
N SER A 3 -41.98 -16.01 -36.26
CA SER A 3 -40.59 -15.57 -36.57
C SER A 3 -40.48 -14.74 -37.86
N ALA A 4 -40.35 -13.46 -37.70
CA ALA A 4 -39.68 -12.60 -38.68
C ALA A 4 -38.73 -11.70 -37.89
N LYS A 5 -37.45 -12.05 -37.99
CA LYS A 5 -36.32 -11.14 -37.70
C LYS A 5 -36.35 -10.02 -38.74
N THR A 6 -36.38 -8.80 -38.30
CA THR A 6 -35.89 -7.68 -39.08
C THR A 6 -34.79 -7.00 -38.31
N ASN A 7 -33.55 -7.30 -38.72
CA ASN A 7 -32.41 -6.47 -38.45
C ASN A 7 -32.61 -5.12 -39.13
N GLY A 8 -32.57 -4.05 -38.41
CA GLY A 8 -32.51 -2.69 -38.88
C GLY A 8 -31.74 -1.89 -37.86
N GLU A 9 -30.41 -1.94 -37.98
CA GLU A 9 -29.51 -0.99 -37.30
C GLU A 9 -29.81 0.41 -37.84
N THR A 10 -30.48 1.22 -37.03
CA THR A 10 -30.25 2.66 -37.02
C THR A 10 -30.27 3.06 -35.56
N GLY A 11 -29.10 3.04 -34.97
CA GLY A 11 -28.86 3.50 -33.62
C GLY A 11 -29.27 4.93 -33.47
N ASN A 12 -29.84 5.27 -32.31
CA ASN A 12 -29.15 6.23 -31.50
C ASN A 12 -30.03 6.91 -30.46
N GLY A 13 -29.57 6.97 -29.29
CA GLY A 13 -29.90 7.98 -28.27
C GLY A 13 -31.10 7.69 -27.39
N LEU A 14 -31.97 6.78 -27.75
CA LEU A 14 -33.08 6.30 -26.93
C LEU A 14 -32.91 4.86 -26.43
N GLU A 15 -31.75 4.27 -26.71
CA GLU A 15 -31.56 2.82 -26.51
C GLU A 15 -31.57 2.37 -25.07
N ASP A 16 -31.54 3.28 -24.09
CA ASP A 16 -31.40 2.86 -22.72
C ASP A 16 -32.15 3.72 -21.68
N LEU A 17 -33.42 3.86 -21.85
CA LEU A 17 -34.26 4.43 -20.80
C LEU A 17 -34.49 3.44 -19.64
N GLY A 18 -34.15 2.18 -19.79
CA GLY A 18 -34.27 1.15 -18.73
C GLY A 18 -35.70 0.93 -18.24
N ILE A 19 -36.72 1.21 -19.05
CA ILE A 19 -38.12 1.19 -18.66
C ILE A 19 -38.81 -0.05 -19.21
N PRO A 20 -39.63 -0.76 -18.42
CA PRO A 20 -40.61 -1.67 -18.99
C PRO A 20 -41.54 -0.86 -19.91
N GLY A 21 -41.56 -1.13 -21.20
CA GLY A 21 -42.29 -0.34 -22.18
C GLY A 21 -41.44 0.67 -22.95
N GLN A 22 -40.11 0.67 -22.80
CA GLN A 22 -39.19 1.52 -23.57
C GLN A 22 -39.42 1.45 -25.10
N ILE A 23 -39.64 0.23 -25.60
CA ILE A 23 -39.91 0.02 -27.05
C ILE A 23 -41.21 0.71 -27.40
N TYR A 24 -42.26 0.57 -26.60
CA TYR A 24 -43.54 1.21 -26.82
C TYR A 24 -43.44 2.74 -26.77
N LEU A 25 -42.74 3.32 -25.77
CA LEU A 25 -42.52 4.75 -25.70
C LEU A 25 -41.72 5.28 -26.88
N ARG A 26 -40.66 4.58 -27.29
CA ARG A 26 -39.86 4.90 -28.47
C ARG A 26 -40.70 4.88 -29.75
N ASP A 27 -41.45 3.80 -29.95
CA ASP A 27 -42.29 3.64 -31.13
C ASP A 27 -43.46 4.63 -31.13
N ALA A 28 -44.02 4.91 -29.97
CA ALA A 28 -45.04 5.92 -29.81
C ALA A 28 -44.52 7.34 -30.05
N LEU A 29 -43.31 7.70 -29.64
CA LEU A 29 -42.70 9.02 -29.88
C LEU A 29 -42.16 9.19 -31.29
N THR A 30 -41.73 8.10 -31.95
CA THR A 30 -41.14 8.14 -33.30
C THR A 30 -42.15 7.98 -34.40
N SER A 31 -43.24 7.23 -34.16
CA SER A 31 -44.26 6.89 -35.20
C SER A 31 -45.61 7.55 -34.98
N CYS A 32 -45.83 8.19 -33.84
CA CYS A 32 -47.14 8.75 -33.52
C CYS A 32 -47.37 10.14 -34.16
N THR A 33 -48.60 10.38 -34.55
CA THR A 33 -49.10 11.71 -34.98
C THR A 33 -49.33 12.65 -33.80
N ASP A 34 -49.41 12.12 -32.57
CA ASP A 34 -49.63 12.89 -31.34
C ASP A 34 -48.69 12.41 -30.20
N PRO A 35 -47.47 12.98 -30.12
CA PRO A 35 -46.50 12.62 -29.08
C PRO A 35 -47.00 12.86 -27.66
N LEU A 36 -47.91 13.82 -27.45
CA LEU A 36 -48.46 14.10 -26.12
C LEU A 36 -49.34 12.97 -25.62
N LYS A 37 -50.17 12.44 -26.51
CA LYS A 37 -51.05 11.31 -26.17
C LYS A 37 -50.25 10.06 -25.81
N ALA A 38 -49.13 9.87 -26.54
CA ALA A 38 -48.19 8.80 -26.22
C ALA A 38 -47.49 8.98 -24.86
N ILE A 39 -47.10 10.21 -24.50
CA ILE A 39 -46.54 10.53 -23.21
C ILE A 39 -47.58 10.37 -22.09
N GLU A 40 -48.81 10.85 -22.31
CA GLU A 40 -49.92 10.71 -21.36
C GLU A 40 -50.23 9.20 -21.10
N GLY A 41 -50.29 8.41 -22.15
CA GLY A 41 -50.46 6.95 -22.06
C GLY A 41 -49.34 6.30 -21.24
N PHE A 42 -48.08 6.65 -21.53
CA PHE A 42 -46.93 6.17 -20.80
C PHE A 42 -46.95 6.57 -19.33
N GLN A 43 -47.35 7.81 -19.01
CA GLN A 43 -47.48 8.28 -17.63
C GLN A 43 -48.55 7.50 -16.85
N LEU A 44 -49.69 7.24 -17.48
CA LEU A 44 -50.78 6.47 -16.87
C LEU A 44 -50.36 5.02 -16.59
N GLU A 45 -49.70 4.39 -17.54
CA GLU A 45 -49.25 2.98 -17.41
C GLU A 45 -48.13 2.81 -16.38
N ASN A 46 -47.22 3.78 -16.29
CA ASN A 46 -46.05 3.67 -15.42
C ASN A 46 -46.14 4.51 -14.12
N GLY A 47 -47.20 5.27 -13.93
CA GLY A 47 -47.42 6.09 -12.72
C GLY A 47 -46.47 7.30 -12.62
N ILE A 48 -45.90 7.74 -13.72
CA ILE A 48 -44.96 8.86 -13.76
C ILE A 48 -45.64 10.10 -14.34
N LEU A 49 -45.71 11.19 -13.52
CA LEU A 49 -46.26 12.45 -14.00
C LEU A 49 -45.15 13.33 -14.62
N LEU A 50 -45.21 13.55 -15.91
CA LEU A 50 -44.39 14.51 -16.63
C LEU A 50 -45.14 15.82 -16.88
N PRO A 51 -44.46 16.98 -16.94
CA PRO A 51 -45.13 18.26 -17.24
C PRO A 51 -45.72 18.26 -18.66
N SER A 52 -46.87 18.92 -18.84
CA SER A 52 -47.48 19.05 -20.16
C SER A 52 -46.62 19.92 -21.10
N LEU A 53 -46.27 19.40 -22.25
CA LEU A 53 -45.45 20.10 -23.25
C LEU A 53 -46.29 20.68 -24.38
N ARG A 54 -47.61 20.50 -24.33
CA ARG A 54 -48.56 20.96 -25.37
C ARG A 54 -48.36 22.42 -25.83
N PRO A 55 -48.19 23.38 -24.91
CA PRO A 55 -48.04 24.79 -25.32
C PRO A 55 -46.77 25.09 -26.12
N MET A 56 -45.76 24.23 -26.01
CA MET A 56 -44.47 24.47 -26.63
C MET A 56 -44.31 23.85 -28.04
N LEU A 57 -45.19 22.94 -28.42
CA LEU A 57 -45.09 22.24 -29.71
C LEU A 57 -45.09 23.17 -30.93
N PRO A 58 -45.96 24.20 -31.04
CA PRO A 58 -45.91 25.11 -32.17
C PRO A 58 -44.60 25.89 -32.29
N LEU A 59 -43.99 26.23 -31.14
CA LEU A 59 -42.71 26.95 -31.14
C LEU A 59 -41.56 26.07 -31.56
N LEU A 60 -41.58 24.77 -31.22
CA LEU A 60 -40.55 23.81 -31.66
C LEU A 60 -40.59 23.65 -33.17
N ASP A 61 -41.78 23.49 -33.75
CA ASP A 61 -41.95 23.36 -35.22
C ASP A 61 -41.48 24.62 -35.94
N LEU A 62 -41.76 25.80 -35.37
CA LEU A 62 -41.36 27.10 -35.92
C LEU A 62 -39.83 27.30 -35.93
N HIS A 63 -39.13 26.81 -34.90
CA HIS A 63 -37.70 26.96 -34.75
C HIS A 63 -36.89 25.76 -35.27
N GLY A 64 -37.54 24.77 -35.87
CA GLY A 64 -36.89 23.59 -36.45
C GLY A 64 -36.22 22.69 -35.39
N VAL A 65 -36.63 22.78 -34.13
CA VAL A 65 -36.11 21.96 -33.05
C VAL A 65 -36.75 20.58 -33.10
N ARG A 66 -35.93 19.54 -33.13
CA ARG A 66 -36.46 18.18 -33.08
C ARG A 66 -37.15 17.91 -31.74
N ARG A 67 -38.39 17.38 -31.83
CA ARG A 67 -39.21 17.12 -30.62
C ARG A 67 -38.53 16.24 -29.60
N LEU A 68 -37.74 15.24 -30.04
CA LEU A 68 -36.97 14.37 -29.14
C LEU A 68 -35.90 15.12 -28.34
N ASP A 69 -35.17 16.02 -29.01
CA ASP A 69 -34.13 16.82 -28.35
C ASP A 69 -34.74 17.77 -27.30
N PHE A 70 -35.91 18.32 -27.63
CA PHE A 70 -36.66 19.13 -26.66
C PHE A 70 -37.13 18.33 -25.46
N HIS A 71 -37.68 17.11 -25.66
CA HIS A 71 -38.08 16.26 -24.56
C HIS A 71 -36.88 15.86 -23.69
N ALA A 72 -35.75 15.57 -24.30
CA ALA A 72 -34.52 15.28 -23.55
C ALA A 72 -34.10 16.48 -22.68
N SER A 73 -34.11 17.69 -23.24
CA SER A 73 -33.78 18.91 -22.51
C SER A 73 -34.75 19.19 -21.34
N VAL A 74 -36.06 18.98 -21.54
CA VAL A 74 -37.07 19.17 -20.49
C VAL A 74 -36.89 18.15 -19.37
N LEU A 75 -36.60 16.89 -19.69
CA LEU A 75 -36.30 15.87 -18.68
C LEU A 75 -35.04 16.21 -17.91
N GLU A 76 -34.05 16.77 -18.56
CA GLU A 76 -32.80 17.18 -17.93
C GLU A 76 -33.01 18.35 -16.97
N GLU A 77 -33.73 19.40 -17.39
CA GLU A 77 -34.06 20.53 -16.53
C GLU A 77 -34.95 20.11 -15.35
N LEU A 78 -35.93 19.23 -15.59
CA LEU A 78 -36.76 18.67 -14.53
C LEU A 78 -35.92 17.90 -13.52
N ARG A 79 -35.01 17.07 -14.00
CA ARG A 79 -34.07 16.30 -13.18
C ARG A 79 -33.28 17.23 -12.24
N GLU A 80 -32.69 18.29 -12.79
CA GLU A 80 -31.91 19.24 -12.00
C GLU A 80 -32.74 19.96 -10.93
N LYS A 81 -33.93 20.42 -11.30
CA LYS A 81 -34.86 21.05 -10.35
C LYS A 81 -35.28 20.10 -9.24
N LEU A 82 -35.60 18.85 -9.57
CA LEU A 82 -35.96 17.83 -8.57
C LEU A 82 -34.80 17.49 -7.65
N ILE A 83 -33.58 17.33 -8.17
CA ILE A 83 -32.38 17.09 -7.38
C ILE A 83 -32.19 18.24 -6.39
N LYS A 84 -32.29 19.49 -6.82
CA LYS A 84 -32.16 20.66 -5.96
C LYS A 84 -33.20 20.67 -4.84
N GLN A 85 -34.46 20.40 -5.15
CA GLN A 85 -35.53 20.32 -4.12
C GLN A 85 -35.27 19.16 -3.13
N ILE A 86 -34.79 18.03 -3.58
CA ILE A 86 -34.44 16.89 -2.72
C ILE A 86 -33.29 17.26 -1.78
N ASP A 87 -32.29 17.98 -2.28
CA ASP A 87 -31.17 18.44 -1.47
C ASP A 87 -31.64 19.47 -0.41
N GLU A 88 -32.54 20.37 -0.76
CA GLU A 88 -33.19 21.32 0.19
C GLU A 88 -33.92 20.55 1.30
N ILE A 89 -34.68 19.51 0.96
CA ILE A 89 -35.34 18.64 1.96
C ILE A 89 -34.29 17.89 2.82
N GLY A 90 -33.18 17.48 2.21
CA GLY A 90 -32.06 16.85 2.91
C GLY A 90 -31.41 17.78 3.94
N VAL A 91 -31.23 19.05 3.60
CA VAL A 91 -30.70 20.08 4.53
C VAL A 91 -31.70 20.39 5.65
N GLU A 92 -32.99 20.56 5.34
CA GLU A 92 -34.02 20.74 6.36
C GLU A 92 -34.12 19.60 7.39
N LYS A 93 -33.71 18.38 6.98
CA LYS A 93 -33.61 17.21 7.86
C LYS A 93 -32.55 17.39 8.94
N ALA A 94 -31.39 17.98 8.61
CA ALA A 94 -30.35 18.27 9.58
C ALA A 94 -30.81 19.18 10.69
N ASP A 95 -31.73 20.12 10.36
CA ASP A 95 -32.25 21.12 11.30
C ASP A 95 -33.53 20.68 12.03
N LYS A 96 -34.39 19.86 11.39
CA LYS A 96 -35.78 19.57 11.89
C LYS A 96 -36.02 18.11 12.33
N GLY A 97 -35.01 17.23 12.30
CA GLY A 97 -35.10 15.85 12.83
C GLY A 97 -36.05 14.90 12.05
N PRO A 98 -36.82 14.02 12.72
CA PRO A 98 -37.49 12.86 12.11
C PRO A 98 -38.56 13.17 11.06
N SER A 99 -39.04 14.41 10.95
CA SER A 99 -40.05 14.80 9.97
C SER A 99 -39.52 14.76 8.53
N GLY A 100 -38.27 15.16 8.29
CA GLY A 100 -37.67 15.15 6.96
C GLY A 100 -37.44 13.74 6.42
N ASP A 101 -37.07 12.80 7.28
CA ASP A 101 -36.85 11.41 6.88
C ASP A 101 -38.17 10.70 6.48
N LYS A 102 -39.27 11.03 7.17
CA LYS A 102 -40.58 10.51 6.80
C LYS A 102 -41.02 10.99 5.42
N ARG A 103 -40.79 12.26 5.11
CA ARG A 103 -41.10 12.85 3.79
C ARG A 103 -40.26 12.23 2.68
N LEU A 104 -38.96 12.02 2.93
CA LEU A 104 -38.09 11.34 1.96
C LEU A 104 -38.51 9.90 1.70
N LYS A 105 -38.89 9.13 2.73
CA LYS A 105 -39.43 7.78 2.61
C LYS A 105 -40.73 7.72 1.80
N GLU A 106 -41.63 8.68 2.02
CA GLU A 106 -42.86 8.79 1.25
C GLU A 106 -42.56 9.12 -0.22
N LEU A 107 -41.65 10.06 -0.49
CA LEU A 107 -41.18 10.37 -1.84
C LEU A 107 -40.55 9.16 -2.50
N LEU A 108 -39.70 8.44 -1.77
CA LEU A 108 -39.06 7.22 -2.26
C LEU A 108 -40.09 6.17 -2.66
N SER A 109 -41.12 5.94 -1.83
CA SER A 109 -42.15 4.93 -2.14
C SER A 109 -42.90 5.24 -3.42
N LYS A 110 -43.11 6.51 -3.74
CA LYS A 110 -43.79 6.95 -4.96
C LYS A 110 -42.88 7.00 -6.18
N SER A 111 -41.61 7.36 -6.01
CA SER A 111 -40.67 7.61 -7.10
C SER A 111 -39.78 6.42 -7.48
N PHE A 112 -39.71 5.39 -6.62
CA PHE A 112 -38.80 4.28 -6.82
C PHE A 112 -38.95 3.55 -8.18
N PRO A 113 -40.16 3.36 -8.75
CA PRO A 113 -40.28 2.76 -10.07
C PRO A 113 -39.52 3.53 -11.16
N ALA A 114 -39.34 4.86 -10.99
CA ALA A 114 -38.58 5.69 -11.92
C ALA A 114 -37.05 5.45 -11.89
N VAL A 115 -36.54 4.64 -10.96
CA VAL A 115 -35.10 4.29 -10.91
C VAL A 115 -34.61 3.60 -12.20
N ARG A 116 -35.52 2.92 -12.89
CA ARG A 116 -35.23 2.24 -14.18
C ARG A 116 -35.22 3.21 -15.36
N VAL A 117 -35.71 4.42 -15.19
CA VAL A 117 -35.67 5.48 -16.21
C VAL A 117 -34.32 6.15 -16.13
N ALA A 118 -33.45 5.98 -17.12
CA ALA A 118 -32.10 6.51 -17.11
C ALA A 118 -32.05 8.02 -16.82
N ALA A 119 -32.96 8.81 -17.42
CA ALA A 119 -33.03 10.25 -17.20
C ALA A 119 -33.46 10.66 -15.78
N LEU A 120 -34.28 9.86 -15.09
CA LEU A 120 -34.78 10.13 -13.74
C LEU A 120 -34.06 9.33 -12.64
N ARG A 121 -33.27 8.34 -13.02
CA ARG A 121 -32.45 7.54 -12.09
C ARG A 121 -31.67 8.41 -11.10
N PRO A 122 -30.96 9.49 -11.53
CA PRO A 122 -30.21 10.34 -10.61
C PRO A 122 -31.08 10.98 -9.50
N VAL A 123 -32.35 11.27 -9.82
CA VAL A 123 -33.31 11.82 -8.85
C VAL A 123 -33.62 10.80 -7.75
N VAL A 124 -33.93 9.57 -8.14
CA VAL A 124 -34.23 8.48 -7.19
C VAL A 124 -32.98 8.13 -6.37
N MET A 125 -31.81 8.09 -7.01
CA MET A 125 -30.54 7.85 -6.32
C MET A 125 -30.24 8.96 -5.30
N ARG A 126 -30.59 10.22 -5.59
CA ARG A 126 -30.45 11.32 -4.65
C ARG A 126 -31.39 11.19 -3.45
N ILE A 127 -32.64 10.73 -3.67
CA ILE A 127 -33.57 10.44 -2.56
C ILE A 127 -33.02 9.31 -1.68
N LEU A 128 -32.54 8.22 -2.30
CA LEU A 128 -31.91 7.09 -1.59
C LEU A 128 -30.73 7.56 -0.74
N ARG A 129 -29.82 8.36 -1.31
CA ARG A 129 -28.67 8.92 -0.61
C ARG A 129 -29.07 9.72 0.63
N ASN A 130 -30.11 10.54 0.51
CA ASN A 130 -30.59 11.38 1.60
C ASN A 130 -31.46 10.63 2.62
N THR A 131 -31.82 9.37 2.37
CA THR A 131 -32.62 8.53 3.29
C THR A 131 -31.71 7.78 4.27
N LEU A 132 -31.94 7.96 5.59
CA LEU A 132 -31.08 7.33 6.64
C LEU A 132 -31.19 5.81 6.65
N HIS A 133 -32.42 5.29 6.60
CA HIS A 133 -32.70 3.85 6.59
C HIS A 133 -33.57 3.52 5.39
N ILE A 134 -32.95 2.87 4.42
CA ILE A 134 -33.62 2.39 3.21
C ILE A 134 -34.20 1.01 3.51
N GLU A 135 -35.48 0.80 3.14
CA GLU A 135 -36.12 -0.51 3.31
C GLU A 135 -35.47 -1.56 2.42
N ASP A 136 -35.32 -2.80 2.94
CA ASP A 136 -34.68 -3.93 2.25
C ASP A 136 -35.27 -4.22 0.86
N LYS A 137 -36.56 -3.97 0.67
CA LYS A 137 -37.21 -4.17 -0.64
C LYS A 137 -36.54 -3.36 -1.75
N TYR A 138 -36.12 -2.12 -1.46
CA TYR A 138 -35.42 -1.25 -2.43
C TYR A 138 -33.98 -1.68 -2.60
N LEU A 139 -33.27 -1.99 -1.50
CA LEU A 139 -31.88 -2.47 -1.55
C LEU A 139 -31.73 -3.74 -2.37
N ARG A 140 -32.68 -4.68 -2.24
CA ARG A 140 -32.69 -5.92 -3.03
C ARG A 140 -32.85 -5.67 -4.53
N VAL A 141 -33.61 -4.67 -4.94
CA VAL A 141 -33.74 -4.31 -6.37
C VAL A 141 -32.42 -3.77 -6.88
N LEU A 142 -31.77 -2.85 -6.13
CA LEU A 142 -30.47 -2.30 -6.50
C LEU A 142 -29.42 -3.41 -6.67
N VAL A 143 -29.37 -4.37 -5.75
CA VAL A 143 -28.41 -5.50 -5.83
C VAL A 143 -28.65 -6.40 -7.03
N ARG A 144 -29.93 -6.63 -7.42
CA ARG A 144 -30.27 -7.47 -8.57
C ARG A 144 -29.85 -6.87 -9.91
N GLU A 145 -29.90 -5.55 -10.03
CA GLU A 145 -29.64 -4.83 -11.27
C GLU A 145 -28.28 -4.14 -11.16
N ARG A 146 -27.26 -4.74 -11.80
CA ARG A 146 -25.86 -4.32 -11.69
C ARG A 146 -25.65 -2.84 -12.03
N GLU A 147 -26.38 -2.32 -13.01
CA GLU A 147 -26.32 -0.91 -13.39
C GLU A 147 -26.79 0.01 -12.26
N LEU A 148 -27.94 -0.33 -11.64
CA LEU A 148 -28.48 0.43 -10.52
C LEU A 148 -27.55 0.39 -9.30
N TYR A 149 -26.93 -0.75 -9.07
CA TYR A 149 -25.93 -0.89 -8.02
C TYR A 149 -24.70 -0.02 -8.28
N ASN A 150 -24.19 -0.02 -9.52
CA ASN A 150 -23.02 0.79 -9.87
C ASN A 150 -23.29 2.29 -9.71
N ASP A 151 -24.48 2.76 -10.11
CA ASP A 151 -24.88 4.16 -10.02
C ASP A 151 -25.22 4.60 -8.58
N ALA A 152 -25.37 3.67 -7.64
CA ALA A 152 -25.68 3.99 -6.25
C ALA A 152 -24.50 4.67 -5.52
N ASP A 153 -24.81 5.72 -4.77
CA ASP A 153 -23.86 6.42 -3.92
C ASP A 153 -23.29 5.50 -2.81
N THR A 154 -22.09 5.84 -2.34
CA THR A 154 -21.41 5.10 -1.27
C THR A 154 -22.26 4.97 0.00
N GLU A 155 -23.05 5.98 0.35
CA GLU A 155 -23.97 5.96 1.50
C GLU A 155 -25.04 4.87 1.36
N VAL A 156 -25.59 4.69 0.16
CA VAL A 156 -26.55 3.63 -0.15
C VAL A 156 -25.87 2.27 -0.15
N LYS A 157 -24.71 2.18 -0.80
CA LYS A 157 -23.88 0.96 -0.85
C LYS A 157 -23.48 0.48 0.54
N ARG A 158 -23.14 1.40 1.48
CA ARG A 158 -22.85 1.03 2.87
C ARG A 158 -23.99 0.28 3.54
N GLN A 159 -25.24 0.65 3.28
CA GLN A 159 -26.38 -0.07 3.84
C GLN A 159 -26.50 -1.48 3.27
N ILE A 160 -26.20 -1.65 1.97
CA ILE A 160 -26.16 -2.95 1.30
C ILE A 160 -25.01 -3.81 1.86
N TRP A 161 -23.82 -3.23 1.95
CA TRP A 161 -22.60 -3.95 2.35
C TRP A 161 -22.66 -4.46 3.79
N LYS A 162 -23.36 -3.76 4.69
CA LYS A 162 -23.52 -4.21 6.08
C LYS A 162 -24.09 -5.61 6.20
N ASP A 163 -24.93 -6.00 5.25
CA ASP A 163 -25.61 -7.30 5.26
C ASP A 163 -25.18 -8.22 4.12
N ASN A 164 -24.24 -7.77 3.28
CA ASN A 164 -23.71 -8.54 2.16
C ASN A 164 -22.17 -8.46 2.10
N GLN A 165 -21.53 -9.33 2.90
CA GLN A 165 -20.06 -9.38 3.01
C GLN A 165 -19.38 -9.72 1.68
N SER A 166 -19.99 -10.61 0.87
CA SER A 166 -19.41 -10.99 -0.43
C SER A 166 -19.34 -9.79 -1.38
N LEU A 167 -20.45 -9.06 -1.50
CA LEU A 167 -20.51 -7.89 -2.36
C LEU A 167 -19.55 -6.76 -1.89
N PHE A 168 -19.41 -6.61 -0.57
CA PHE A 168 -18.43 -5.69 -0.01
C PHE A 168 -16.99 -6.16 -0.31
N GLY A 169 -16.72 -7.45 -0.21
CA GLY A 169 -15.45 -8.05 -0.59
C GLY A 169 -15.09 -7.79 -2.05
N ASP A 170 -16.05 -7.91 -2.97
CA ASP A 170 -15.85 -7.62 -4.39
C ASP A 170 -15.48 -6.14 -4.64
N GLU A 171 -16.05 -5.22 -3.86
CA GLU A 171 -15.74 -3.78 -3.97
C GLU A 171 -14.37 -3.40 -3.40
N VAL A 172 -13.95 -4.01 -2.28
CA VAL A 172 -12.68 -3.66 -1.63
C VAL A 172 -11.49 -4.44 -2.19
N SER A 173 -11.70 -5.62 -2.76
CA SER A 173 -10.64 -6.47 -3.30
C SER A 173 -9.78 -5.77 -4.37
N PRO A 174 -10.35 -5.06 -5.37
CA PRO A 174 -9.56 -4.29 -6.32
C PRO A 174 -8.73 -3.18 -5.66
N LEU A 175 -9.24 -2.58 -4.59
CA LEU A 175 -8.52 -1.55 -3.83
C LEU A 175 -7.33 -2.14 -3.08
N PHE A 176 -7.51 -3.30 -2.46
CA PHE A 176 -6.40 -4.01 -1.82
C PHE A 176 -5.32 -4.40 -2.84
N SER A 177 -5.71 -4.96 -3.97
CA SER A 177 -4.77 -5.32 -5.05
C SER A 177 -4.02 -4.09 -5.57
N ARG A 178 -4.73 -2.99 -5.81
CA ARG A 178 -4.12 -1.72 -6.22
C ARG A 178 -3.16 -1.18 -5.16
N TYR A 179 -3.52 -1.23 -3.87
CA TYR A 179 -2.64 -0.79 -2.78
C TYR A 179 -1.33 -1.60 -2.74
N ILE A 180 -1.45 -2.93 -2.80
CA ILE A 180 -0.27 -3.80 -2.84
C ILE A 180 0.59 -3.49 -4.08
N PHE A 181 -0.04 -3.37 -5.24
CA PHE A 181 0.65 -3.02 -6.48
C PHE A 181 1.40 -1.68 -6.35
N GLU A 182 0.76 -0.63 -5.84
CA GLU A 182 1.38 0.68 -5.62
C GLU A 182 2.56 0.60 -4.64
N LYS A 183 2.43 -0.15 -3.53
CA LYS A 183 3.53 -0.35 -2.57
C LYS A 183 4.69 -1.15 -3.16
N GLU A 184 4.41 -2.12 -4.01
CA GLU A 184 5.43 -2.89 -4.71
C GLU A 184 6.12 -2.06 -5.80
N GLN A 185 5.37 -1.22 -6.51
CA GLN A 185 5.88 -0.31 -7.55
C GLN A 185 6.77 0.81 -6.99
N ILE A 186 6.53 1.30 -5.79
CA ILE A 186 7.39 2.29 -5.12
C ILE A 186 8.85 1.84 -5.11
N LEU A 187 9.12 0.53 -4.98
CA LEU A 187 10.46 -0.03 -5.04
C LEU A 187 11.13 0.12 -6.41
N PHE A 188 10.39 0.41 -7.47
CA PHE A 188 10.89 0.58 -8.83
C PHE A 188 11.07 2.04 -9.27
N ASP A 189 10.70 3.02 -8.43
CA ASP A 189 10.91 4.43 -8.75
C ASP A 189 12.37 4.84 -8.45
N HIS A 190 13.12 5.15 -9.49
CA HIS A 190 14.55 5.49 -9.40
C HIS A 190 14.86 6.90 -8.86
N ARG A 191 13.84 7.76 -8.73
CA ARG A 191 14.07 9.20 -8.49
C ARG A 191 14.48 9.55 -7.07
N ASN A 192 14.14 8.71 -6.07
CA ASN A 192 14.45 8.97 -4.66
C ASN A 192 14.53 7.70 -3.81
N LEU A 193 15.61 6.91 -3.94
CA LEU A 193 15.80 5.68 -3.18
C LEU A 193 15.64 5.86 -1.66
N ASN A 194 16.12 6.97 -1.10
CA ASN A 194 16.01 7.24 0.34
C ASN A 194 14.56 7.52 0.80
N SER A 195 13.67 7.96 -0.09
CA SER A 195 12.26 8.20 0.22
C SER A 195 11.37 6.96 0.03
N LEU A 196 11.90 5.91 -0.64
CA LEU A 196 11.11 4.77 -1.07
C LEU A 196 10.82 3.75 0.05
N PHE A 197 11.79 3.52 0.96
CA PHE A 197 11.69 2.42 1.89
C PHE A 197 11.10 2.80 3.25
N PHE A 198 11.52 3.97 3.79
CA PHE A 198 11.13 4.41 5.13
C PHE A 198 10.76 5.90 5.20
N MET A 199 10.59 6.50 4.07
CA MET A 199 10.05 7.83 3.81
C MET A 199 8.99 7.68 2.71
N PRO A 200 7.92 8.36 2.68
CA PRO A 200 7.55 9.59 3.35
C PRO A 200 7.11 9.41 4.82
N SER A 201 6.88 10.54 5.50
CA SER A 201 6.39 10.50 6.89
C SER A 201 5.04 9.77 6.98
N PRO A 202 4.69 9.20 8.13
CA PRO A 202 3.41 8.48 8.32
C PRO A 202 2.18 9.28 7.87
N LYS A 203 2.18 10.60 8.07
CA LYS A 203 1.07 11.48 7.60
C LYS A 203 0.89 11.45 6.08
N VAL A 204 1.98 11.47 5.32
CA VAL A 204 1.91 11.44 3.85
C VAL A 204 1.48 10.06 3.36
N ARG A 205 1.94 8.98 3.98
CA ARG A 205 1.59 7.60 3.59
C ARG A 205 0.08 7.37 3.61
N ARG A 206 -0.60 7.80 4.68
CA ARG A 206 -2.04 7.60 4.86
C ARG A 206 -2.94 8.54 4.06
N GLN A 207 -2.35 9.50 3.34
CA GLN A 207 -3.06 10.36 2.38
C GLN A 207 -3.18 9.73 0.99
N GLY A 208 -2.65 8.52 0.78
CA GLY A 208 -2.77 7.80 -0.49
C GLY A 208 -4.24 7.60 -0.90
N GLU A 209 -4.51 7.70 -2.20
CA GLU A 209 -5.87 7.64 -2.77
C GLU A 209 -6.65 6.41 -2.31
N VAL A 210 -6.00 5.23 -2.32
CA VAL A 210 -6.64 3.97 -1.92
C VAL A 210 -7.03 3.99 -0.45
N VAL A 211 -6.14 4.48 0.43
CA VAL A 211 -6.41 4.56 1.87
C VAL A 211 -7.57 5.50 2.15
N GLN A 212 -7.60 6.68 1.50
CA GLN A 212 -8.66 7.65 1.64
C GLN A 212 -10.00 7.12 1.11
N LYS A 213 -9.99 6.41 -0.02
CA LYS A 213 -11.19 5.77 -0.57
C LYS A 213 -11.73 4.69 0.36
N LEU A 214 -10.88 3.83 0.90
CA LEU A 214 -11.28 2.83 1.89
C LEU A 214 -11.84 3.49 3.16
N ALA A 215 -11.16 4.51 3.69
CA ALA A 215 -11.63 5.24 4.86
C ALA A 215 -13.01 5.87 4.62
N HIS A 216 -13.25 6.43 3.43
CA HIS A 216 -14.56 6.95 3.04
C HIS A 216 -15.61 5.84 2.93
N MET A 217 -15.28 4.68 2.34
CA MET A 217 -16.21 3.55 2.19
C MET A 217 -16.68 2.99 3.53
N ILE A 218 -15.77 2.85 4.50
CA ILE A 218 -16.05 2.28 5.82
C ILE A 218 -16.47 3.33 6.87
N GLY A 219 -16.28 4.60 6.57
CA GLY A 219 -16.67 5.70 7.48
C GLY A 219 -18.11 5.54 7.95
N GLN A 220 -18.38 5.84 9.23
CA GLN A 220 -19.70 5.74 9.87
C GLN A 220 -20.25 4.30 10.02
N SER A 221 -19.41 3.26 9.87
CA SER A 221 -19.85 1.87 10.07
C SER A 221 -18.77 0.99 10.67
N VAL A 222 -18.88 0.75 11.98
CA VAL A 222 -18.01 -0.20 12.71
C VAL A 222 -18.05 -1.59 12.08
N LYS A 223 -19.23 -2.05 11.64
CA LYS A 223 -19.38 -3.37 11.01
C LYS A 223 -18.56 -3.52 9.72
N LEU A 224 -18.54 -2.48 8.86
CA LEU A 224 -17.72 -2.49 7.65
C LEU A 224 -16.21 -2.40 7.97
N TYR A 225 -15.85 -1.65 9.00
CA TYR A 225 -14.48 -1.62 9.49
C TYR A 225 -14.01 -3.00 9.95
N ASP A 226 -14.80 -3.70 10.77
CA ASP A 226 -14.48 -5.05 11.21
C ASP A 226 -14.33 -6.04 10.05
N MET A 227 -15.20 -5.93 9.03
CA MET A 227 -15.08 -6.74 7.82
C MET A 227 -13.75 -6.49 7.09
N VAL A 228 -13.34 -5.23 6.95
CA VAL A 228 -12.03 -4.88 6.35
C VAL A 228 -10.90 -5.49 7.17
N LEU A 229 -10.94 -5.41 8.50
CA LEU A 229 -9.91 -6.03 9.35
C LEU A 229 -9.84 -7.54 9.15
N GLN A 230 -10.99 -8.23 9.05
CA GLN A 230 -11.03 -9.65 8.77
C GLN A 230 -10.42 -9.99 7.40
N PHE A 231 -10.73 -9.21 6.36
CA PHE A 231 -10.12 -9.37 5.04
C PHE A 231 -8.61 -9.18 5.09
N LEU A 232 -8.12 -8.13 5.76
CA LEU A 232 -6.70 -7.86 5.89
C LEU A 232 -5.97 -9.00 6.62
N ARG A 233 -6.53 -9.54 7.71
CA ARG A 233 -5.97 -10.70 8.42
C ARG A 233 -5.92 -11.93 7.50
N THR A 234 -7.02 -12.21 6.80
CA THR A 234 -7.11 -13.36 5.89
C THR A 234 -6.11 -13.26 4.73
N LEU A 235 -5.99 -12.08 4.13
CA LEU A 235 -5.05 -11.83 3.04
C LEU A 235 -3.60 -11.91 3.53
N PHE A 236 -3.29 -11.35 4.70
CA PHE A 236 -1.98 -11.47 5.32
C PHE A 236 -1.59 -12.92 5.59
N LEU A 237 -2.51 -13.73 6.13
CA LEU A 237 -2.26 -15.16 6.36
C LEU A 237 -1.98 -15.92 5.06
N ARG A 238 -2.77 -15.66 4.02
CA ARG A 238 -2.66 -16.37 2.74
C ARG A 238 -1.43 -16.00 1.94
N THR A 239 -1.10 -14.71 1.90
CA THR A 239 -0.04 -14.18 1.00
C THR A 239 1.26 -13.91 1.73
N LYS A 240 1.25 -13.85 3.05
CA LYS A 240 2.36 -13.40 3.92
C LYS A 240 2.91 -12.02 3.55
N ASN A 241 2.14 -11.21 2.82
CA ASN A 241 2.57 -9.89 2.38
C ASN A 241 2.40 -8.87 3.51
N ILE A 242 3.52 -8.30 3.95
CA ILE A 242 3.60 -7.34 5.05
C ILE A 242 2.84 -6.04 4.79
N HIS A 243 2.60 -5.66 3.53
CA HIS A 243 1.89 -4.44 3.20
C HIS A 243 0.42 -4.44 3.60
N TYR A 244 -0.17 -5.60 3.91
CA TYR A 244 -1.49 -5.64 4.56
C TYR A 244 -1.42 -5.14 6.01
N CYS A 245 -0.29 -5.34 6.69
CA CYS A 245 -0.03 -4.76 8.00
C CYS A 245 0.16 -3.24 7.91
N THR A 246 0.87 -2.77 6.89
CA THR A 246 0.99 -1.34 6.57
C THR A 246 -0.38 -0.71 6.34
N LEU A 247 -1.23 -1.34 5.51
CA LEU A 247 -2.58 -0.85 5.23
C LEU A 247 -3.43 -0.78 6.51
N ARG A 248 -3.33 -1.77 7.41
CA ARG A 248 -4.02 -1.76 8.71
C ARG A 248 -3.67 -0.50 9.52
N ALA A 249 -2.36 -0.19 9.62
CA ALA A 249 -1.89 0.96 10.38
C ALA A 249 -2.27 2.30 9.70
N GLU A 250 -2.07 2.41 8.39
CA GLU A 250 -2.40 3.61 7.62
C GLU A 250 -3.90 3.91 7.63
N LEU A 251 -4.75 2.88 7.51
CA LEU A 251 -6.20 3.02 7.52
C LEU A 251 -6.72 3.52 8.87
N LEU A 252 -6.24 2.95 9.99
CA LEU A 252 -6.62 3.39 11.31
C LEU A 252 -6.25 4.86 11.56
N MET A 253 -5.06 5.27 11.12
CA MET A 253 -4.61 6.67 11.27
C MET A 253 -5.31 7.61 10.28
N ALA A 254 -5.72 7.15 9.11
CA ALA A 254 -6.55 7.93 8.20
C ALA A 254 -7.95 8.21 8.80
N LEU A 255 -8.55 7.20 9.44
CA LEU A 255 -9.82 7.37 10.17
C LEU A 255 -9.68 8.31 11.36
N HIS A 256 -8.51 8.30 12.04
CA HIS A 256 -8.21 9.29 13.08
C HIS A 256 -8.13 10.71 12.51
N ASP A 257 -7.43 10.91 11.39
CA ASP A 257 -7.30 12.23 10.76
C ASP A 257 -8.65 12.76 10.22
N LEU A 258 -9.57 11.86 9.86
CA LEU A 258 -10.94 12.17 9.43
C LEU A 258 -11.93 12.31 10.61
N GLU A 259 -11.44 12.21 11.85
CA GLU A 259 -12.23 12.33 13.09
C GLU A 259 -13.42 11.36 13.16
N VAL A 260 -13.29 10.15 12.63
CA VAL A 260 -14.35 9.12 12.63
C VAL A 260 -14.47 8.50 14.04
N GLN A 261 -15.13 9.21 14.95
CA GLN A 261 -15.19 8.86 16.38
C GLN A 261 -15.79 7.47 16.65
N ASP A 262 -16.80 7.07 15.90
CA ASP A 262 -17.46 5.76 16.07
C ASP A 262 -16.49 4.59 15.94
N ILE A 263 -15.49 4.69 15.05
CA ILE A 263 -14.49 3.64 14.81
C ILE A 263 -13.31 3.79 15.77
N ILE A 264 -12.76 5.00 15.90
CA ILE A 264 -11.58 5.21 16.75
C ILE A 264 -11.85 4.99 18.24
N SER A 265 -13.11 5.14 18.69
CA SER A 265 -13.49 4.84 20.07
C SER A 265 -13.62 3.33 20.34
N VAL A 266 -13.90 2.53 19.32
CA VAL A 266 -14.13 1.09 19.42
C VAL A 266 -12.85 0.29 19.17
N ASP A 267 -11.96 0.77 18.28
CA ASP A 267 -10.70 0.07 18.00
C ASP A 267 -9.76 0.12 19.21
N PRO A 268 -9.50 -1.03 19.86
CA PRO A 268 -8.66 -1.07 21.07
C PRO A 268 -7.22 -0.66 20.80
N CYS A 269 -6.74 -0.79 19.57
CA CYS A 269 -5.36 -0.45 19.19
C CYS A 269 -5.16 1.05 18.87
N HIS A 270 -6.24 1.85 18.79
CA HIS A 270 -6.16 3.22 18.30
C HIS A 270 -5.15 4.09 19.09
N LYS A 271 -5.26 4.14 20.42
CA LYS A 271 -4.38 4.97 21.25
C LYS A 271 -2.92 4.55 21.13
N PHE A 272 -2.67 3.24 21.10
CA PHE A 272 -1.32 2.70 20.93
C PHE A 272 -0.76 3.09 19.56
N THR A 273 -1.52 2.88 18.50
CA THR A 273 -1.10 3.18 17.13
C THR A 273 -0.81 4.67 16.96
N TRP A 274 -1.65 5.53 17.52
CA TRP A 274 -1.44 6.98 17.50
C TRP A 274 -0.15 7.41 18.22
N CYS A 275 0.13 6.82 19.40
CA CYS A 275 1.35 7.08 20.14
C CYS A 275 2.59 6.59 19.39
N LEU A 276 2.53 5.38 18.80
CA LEU A 276 3.60 4.82 17.98
C LEU A 276 3.85 5.66 16.71
N ASP A 277 2.78 6.09 16.03
CA ASP A 277 2.86 6.97 14.85
C ASP A 277 3.60 8.28 15.18
N ALA A 278 3.32 8.87 16.35
CA ALA A 278 4.04 10.05 16.80
C ALA A 278 5.53 9.77 17.05
N CYS A 279 5.88 8.63 17.67
CA CYS A 279 7.26 8.22 17.85
C CYS A 279 8.00 8.04 16.51
N ILE A 280 7.35 7.39 15.54
CA ILE A 280 7.93 7.18 14.20
C ILE A 280 8.16 8.53 13.49
N ARG A 281 7.20 9.45 13.56
CA ARG A 281 7.32 10.79 12.94
C ARG A 281 8.47 11.60 13.52
N GLU A 282 8.63 11.55 14.83
CA GLU A 282 9.67 12.32 15.53
C GLU A 282 11.00 11.57 15.61
N LYS A 283 11.03 10.31 15.17
CA LYS A 283 12.21 9.42 15.22
C LYS A 283 12.79 9.31 16.63
N ASN A 284 11.94 9.42 17.64
CA ASN A 284 12.30 9.41 19.05
C ASN A 284 11.21 8.79 19.92
N VAL A 285 11.63 8.15 21.00
CA VAL A 285 10.74 7.66 22.09
C VAL A 285 11.09 8.41 23.35
N ASP A 286 10.29 9.39 23.72
CA ASP A 286 10.43 10.09 24.99
C ASP A 286 9.87 9.24 26.16
N VAL A 287 10.21 9.64 27.39
CA VAL A 287 9.83 8.92 28.62
C VAL A 287 8.30 8.86 28.80
N LYS A 288 7.57 9.90 28.36
CA LYS A 288 6.11 9.92 28.48
C LYS A 288 5.48 8.89 27.54
N ARG A 289 5.85 8.92 26.26
CA ARG A 289 5.34 7.98 25.25
C ARG A 289 5.73 6.53 25.56
N SER A 290 6.94 6.31 26.06
CA SER A 290 7.35 4.96 26.47
C SER A 290 6.47 4.41 27.59
N ARG A 291 6.09 5.22 28.58
CA ARG A 291 5.16 4.84 29.64
C ARG A 291 3.75 4.57 29.12
N GLU A 292 3.25 5.38 28.17
CA GLU A 292 1.94 5.18 27.56
C GLU A 292 1.89 3.86 26.76
N LEU A 293 2.91 3.59 25.92
CA LEU A 293 3.02 2.35 25.15
C LEU A 293 3.15 1.13 26.07
N GLN A 294 4.00 1.20 27.09
CA GLN A 294 4.16 0.12 28.05
C GLN A 294 2.88 -0.10 28.86
N GLY A 295 2.27 0.96 29.36
CA GLY A 295 1.01 0.90 30.11
C GLY A 295 -0.12 0.27 29.29
N PHE A 296 -0.16 0.51 27.97
CA PHE A 296 -1.11 -0.15 27.09
C PHE A 296 -0.86 -1.67 27.02
N LEU A 297 0.38 -2.10 26.74
CA LEU A 297 0.72 -3.53 26.68
C LEU A 297 0.42 -4.24 28.01
N ASP A 298 0.77 -3.61 29.13
CA ASP A 298 0.55 -4.18 30.45
C ASP A 298 -0.94 -4.16 30.88
N SER A 299 -1.78 -3.35 30.22
CA SER A 299 -3.22 -3.25 30.50
C SER A 299 -4.06 -4.31 29.80
N ILE A 300 -3.51 -5.08 28.86
CA ILE A 300 -4.24 -6.11 28.13
C ILE A 300 -4.64 -7.23 29.09
N LYS A 301 -5.95 -7.32 29.36
CA LYS A 301 -6.50 -8.25 30.35
C LYS A 301 -6.71 -9.65 29.76
N ARG A 302 -6.81 -10.64 30.66
CA ARG A 302 -7.28 -11.97 30.27
C ARG A 302 -8.68 -11.88 29.68
N GLY A 303 -8.88 -12.52 28.51
CA GLY A 303 -10.11 -12.46 27.73
C GLY A 303 -10.14 -11.37 26.64
N GLN A 304 -9.11 -10.55 26.55
CA GLN A 304 -8.91 -9.54 25.51
C GLN A 304 -7.63 -9.77 24.69
N GLU A 305 -7.08 -10.96 24.78
CA GLU A 305 -5.78 -11.31 24.17
C GLU A 305 -5.82 -11.18 22.64
N GLN A 306 -6.98 -11.26 21.99
CA GLN A 306 -7.14 -11.05 20.55
C GLN A 306 -6.61 -9.69 20.10
N VAL A 307 -6.62 -8.68 20.98
CA VAL A 307 -6.03 -7.36 20.73
C VAL A 307 -4.53 -7.46 20.38
N LEU A 308 -3.82 -8.46 20.95
CA LEU A 308 -2.41 -8.70 20.62
C LEU A 308 -2.22 -9.09 19.15
N GLY A 309 -3.17 -9.82 18.56
CA GLY A 309 -3.13 -10.15 17.12
C GLY A 309 -3.22 -8.91 16.26
N ASP A 310 -4.14 -7.99 16.55
CA ASP A 310 -4.27 -6.74 15.82
C ASP A 310 -3.08 -5.81 16.03
N LEU A 311 -2.59 -5.74 17.25
CA LEU A 311 -1.43 -4.95 17.62
C LEU A 311 -0.17 -5.48 16.96
N SER A 312 -0.02 -6.80 16.88
CA SER A 312 1.12 -7.44 16.22
C SER A 312 1.17 -7.12 14.73
N MET A 313 0.02 -7.01 14.04
CA MET A 313 -0.03 -6.55 12.66
C MET A 313 0.48 -5.10 12.53
N ILE A 314 0.07 -4.20 13.43
CA ILE A 314 0.54 -2.81 13.41
C ILE A 314 2.05 -2.73 13.63
N LEU A 315 2.58 -3.55 14.54
CA LEU A 315 4.02 -3.61 14.84
C LEU A 315 4.83 -4.36 13.78
N CYS A 316 4.18 -5.19 12.95
CA CYS A 316 4.78 -5.88 11.81
C CYS A 316 4.95 -4.95 10.59
N ASP A 317 4.34 -3.76 10.59
CA ASP A 317 4.55 -2.75 9.54
C ASP A 317 6.06 -2.47 9.37
N PRO A 318 6.61 -2.50 8.13
CA PRO A 318 8.04 -2.22 7.88
C PRO A 318 8.54 -0.93 8.50
N TYR A 319 7.71 0.10 8.55
CA TYR A 319 8.07 1.39 9.16
C TYR A 319 8.19 1.28 10.69
N ALA A 320 7.32 0.49 11.31
CA ALA A 320 7.40 0.20 12.73
C ALA A 320 8.65 -0.64 13.05
N VAL A 321 8.89 -1.72 12.30
CA VAL A 321 10.07 -2.58 12.47
C VAL A 321 11.36 -1.76 12.31
N ASN A 322 11.45 -0.94 11.26
CA ASN A 322 12.60 -0.06 11.03
C ASN A 322 12.81 0.92 12.19
N PHE A 323 11.75 1.55 12.64
CA PHE A 323 11.81 2.49 13.76
C PHE A 323 12.27 1.81 15.05
N LEU A 324 11.69 0.65 15.39
CA LEU A 324 11.99 -0.09 16.62
C LEU A 324 13.44 -0.58 16.64
N ALA A 325 13.88 -1.22 15.54
CA ALA A 325 15.24 -1.73 15.44
C ALA A 325 16.29 -0.59 15.44
N SER A 326 16.06 0.46 14.65
CA SER A 326 16.97 1.63 14.62
C SER A 326 17.05 2.34 15.96
N SER A 327 15.93 2.47 16.66
CA SER A 327 15.89 3.09 17.99
C SER A 327 16.58 2.23 19.04
N ALA A 328 16.40 0.91 18.99
CA ALA A 328 17.11 -0.01 19.88
C ALA A 328 18.63 0.07 19.71
N ILE A 329 19.12 0.10 18.47
CA ILE A 329 20.56 0.28 18.18
C ILE A 329 21.07 1.64 18.69
N LYS A 330 20.31 2.73 18.48
CA LYS A 330 20.69 4.08 18.96
C LYS A 330 20.77 4.12 20.50
N ILE A 331 19.82 3.49 21.18
CA ILE A 331 19.83 3.42 22.65
C ILE A 331 21.02 2.57 23.12
N ALA A 332 21.31 1.43 22.48
CA ALA A 332 22.48 0.62 22.80
C ALA A 332 23.79 1.42 22.68
N LEU A 333 23.96 2.20 21.63
CA LEU A 333 25.10 3.10 21.44
C LEU A 333 25.17 4.18 22.55
N HIS A 334 24.02 4.72 22.95
CA HIS A 334 23.99 5.71 24.03
C HIS A 334 24.36 5.09 25.40
N LEU A 335 23.93 3.85 25.65
CA LEU A 335 24.25 3.13 26.89
C LEU A 335 25.74 2.83 27.02
N ILE A 336 26.46 2.60 25.91
CA ILE A 336 27.91 2.44 25.90
C ILE A 336 28.59 3.69 26.50
N ASN A 337 28.15 4.86 26.09
CA ASN A 337 28.73 6.12 26.57
C ASN A 337 28.37 6.42 28.05
N GLY A 338 27.29 5.84 28.54
CA GLY A 338 26.80 6.02 29.90
C GLY A 338 27.17 4.87 30.87
N GLU A 339 27.95 3.90 30.42
CA GLU A 339 28.36 2.70 31.20
C GLU A 339 27.17 1.96 31.83
N ALA A 340 25.99 2.03 31.19
CA ALA A 340 24.76 1.45 31.72
C ALA A 340 24.47 0.08 31.12
N LEU A 341 23.86 -0.82 31.91
CA LEU A 341 23.51 -2.15 31.43
C LEU A 341 22.22 -2.13 30.61
N PRO A 342 22.14 -2.85 29.47
CA PRO A 342 20.96 -2.91 28.61
C PRO A 342 19.69 -3.31 29.35
N ARG A 343 19.77 -4.23 30.31
CA ARG A 343 18.63 -4.74 31.10
C ARG A 343 17.98 -3.67 31.98
N GLU A 344 18.71 -2.62 32.34
CA GLU A 344 18.23 -1.55 33.21
C GLU A 344 17.50 -0.44 32.45
N ASN A 345 17.62 -0.43 31.15
CA ASN A 345 16.94 0.55 30.31
C ASN A 345 15.53 0.07 29.90
N SER A 346 14.52 0.60 30.59
CA SER A 346 13.11 0.22 30.34
C SER A 346 12.63 0.54 28.94
N VAL A 347 13.14 1.60 28.30
CA VAL A 347 12.77 1.97 26.93
C VAL A 347 13.32 0.94 25.95
N LEU A 348 14.57 0.51 26.12
CA LEU A 348 15.17 -0.52 25.28
C LEU A 348 14.40 -1.85 25.39
N VAL A 349 14.09 -2.28 26.60
CA VAL A 349 13.30 -3.50 26.83
C VAL A 349 11.91 -3.39 26.19
N LEU A 350 11.26 -2.24 26.28
CA LEU A 350 9.97 -1.99 25.61
C LEU A 350 10.07 -2.11 24.08
N LEU A 351 11.10 -1.49 23.47
CA LEU A 351 11.31 -1.58 22.02
C LEU A 351 11.50 -3.04 21.57
N LEU A 352 12.24 -3.82 22.34
CA LEU A 352 12.44 -5.25 22.05
C LEU A 352 11.16 -6.07 22.22
N ARG A 353 10.33 -5.78 23.23
CA ARG A 353 8.99 -6.39 23.38
C ARG A 353 8.13 -6.12 22.16
N MET A 354 8.04 -4.85 21.73
CA MET A 354 7.26 -4.45 20.56
C MET A 354 7.80 -5.10 19.28
N LEU A 355 9.11 -5.15 19.11
CA LEU A 355 9.73 -5.81 17.95
C LEU A 355 9.44 -7.32 17.95
N ALA A 356 9.55 -8.00 19.08
CA ALA A 356 9.22 -9.41 19.22
C ALA A 356 7.75 -9.69 18.87
N LEU A 357 6.84 -8.82 19.34
CA LEU A 357 5.41 -8.93 19.06
C LEU A 357 5.12 -8.75 17.56
N GLY A 358 5.71 -7.75 16.91
CA GLY A 358 5.56 -7.52 15.47
C GLY A 358 6.10 -8.67 14.62
N LEU A 359 7.29 -9.19 14.96
CA LEU A 359 7.88 -10.34 14.26
C LEU A 359 7.10 -11.65 14.45
N SER A 360 6.25 -11.73 15.46
CA SER A 360 5.40 -12.90 15.72
C SER A 360 4.00 -12.80 15.12
N ALA A 361 3.68 -11.72 14.40
CA ALA A 361 2.34 -11.42 13.93
C ALA A 361 1.71 -12.55 13.10
N TRP A 362 2.41 -13.04 12.10
CA TRP A 362 1.89 -14.10 11.24
C TRP A 362 1.58 -15.37 12.06
N GLN A 363 2.53 -15.83 12.86
CA GLN A 363 2.38 -17.04 13.68
C GLN A 363 1.22 -16.90 14.67
N MET A 364 1.12 -15.75 15.34
CA MET A 364 0.07 -15.47 16.33
C MET A 364 -1.32 -15.52 15.72
N ILE A 365 -1.49 -14.94 14.52
CA ILE A 365 -2.77 -14.92 13.82
C ILE A 365 -3.10 -16.29 13.22
N ASP A 366 -2.11 -17.02 12.70
CA ASP A 366 -2.27 -18.34 12.11
C ASP A 366 -2.67 -19.39 13.15
N THR A 367 -1.96 -19.40 14.28
CA THR A 367 -2.22 -20.37 15.36
C THR A 367 -3.38 -19.97 16.28
N GLN A 368 -3.86 -18.72 16.19
CA GLN A 368 -4.83 -18.13 17.13
C GLN A 368 -4.37 -18.18 18.60
N ASP A 369 -3.06 -18.31 18.85
CA ASP A 369 -2.45 -18.24 20.18
C ASP A 369 -2.02 -16.80 20.46
N PHE A 370 -2.93 -16.00 20.99
CA PHE A 370 -2.75 -14.59 21.27
C PHE A 370 -2.01 -14.36 22.59
N LYS A 371 -0.82 -14.96 22.73
CA LYS A 371 0.06 -14.71 23.88
C LYS A 371 1.21 -13.80 23.47
N GLU A 372 1.48 -12.80 24.28
CA GLU A 372 2.68 -11.99 24.06
C GLU A 372 3.93 -12.89 24.06
N PRO A 373 4.75 -12.84 22.99
CA PRO A 373 5.97 -13.63 22.96
C PRO A 373 6.89 -13.18 24.08
N LYS A 374 7.34 -14.13 24.90
CA LYS A 374 8.33 -13.83 25.93
C LYS A 374 9.62 -13.43 25.26
N LEU A 375 10.10 -12.24 25.58
CA LEU A 375 11.44 -11.84 25.19
C LEU A 375 12.45 -12.79 25.86
N ASP A 376 13.26 -13.47 25.04
CA ASP A 376 14.30 -14.35 25.59
C ASP A 376 15.25 -13.52 26.45
N SER A 377 15.40 -13.93 27.71
CA SER A 377 16.30 -13.27 28.64
C SER A 377 17.74 -13.23 28.14
N GLN A 378 18.15 -14.22 27.34
CA GLN A 378 19.47 -14.27 26.72
C GLN A 378 19.69 -13.15 25.72
N VAL A 379 18.64 -12.65 25.06
CA VAL A 379 18.74 -11.48 24.16
C VAL A 379 19.22 -10.26 24.95
N VAL A 380 18.65 -10.02 26.12
CA VAL A 380 18.97 -8.83 26.94
C VAL A 380 20.28 -9.02 27.73
N THR A 381 20.53 -10.24 28.25
CA THR A 381 21.64 -10.47 29.18
C THR A 381 22.93 -10.93 28.52
N LYS A 382 22.87 -11.47 27.31
CA LYS A 382 24.04 -11.98 26.59
C LYS A 382 24.23 -11.36 25.19
N PHE A 383 23.17 -11.38 24.37
CA PHE A 383 23.27 -10.87 23.00
C PHE A 383 23.54 -9.37 22.95
N LEU A 384 22.73 -8.56 23.66
CA LEU A 384 22.93 -7.11 23.64
C LEU A 384 24.30 -6.68 24.19
N PRO A 385 24.80 -7.21 25.34
CA PRO A 385 26.16 -6.92 25.76
C PRO A 385 27.23 -7.30 24.73
N ALA A 386 27.10 -8.46 24.07
CA ALA A 386 28.01 -8.86 23.01
C ALA A 386 27.94 -7.90 21.80
N LEU A 387 26.74 -7.51 21.39
CA LEU A 387 26.53 -6.54 20.31
C LEU A 387 27.11 -5.17 20.67
N MET A 388 26.89 -4.71 21.89
CA MET A 388 27.47 -3.45 22.40
C MET A 388 29.00 -3.50 22.43
N SER A 389 29.60 -4.65 22.82
CA SER A 389 31.04 -4.83 22.77
C SER A 389 31.59 -4.74 21.34
N LEU A 390 30.92 -5.35 20.36
CA LEU A 390 31.29 -5.20 18.95
C LEU A 390 31.17 -3.73 18.47
N MET A 391 30.15 -2.99 18.95
CA MET A 391 30.01 -1.56 18.66
C MET A 391 31.18 -0.74 19.24
N VAL A 392 31.66 -1.08 20.44
CA VAL A 392 32.84 -0.44 21.06
C VAL A 392 34.07 -0.72 20.22
N ASP A 393 34.29 -1.99 19.85
CA ASP A 393 35.42 -2.40 19.02
C ASP A 393 35.45 -1.62 17.69
N ASP A 394 34.31 -1.47 17.04
CA ASP A 394 34.18 -0.70 15.79
C ASP A 394 34.48 0.79 16.02
N GLN A 395 34.01 1.38 17.11
CA GLN A 395 34.33 2.78 17.44
C GLN A 395 35.84 2.96 17.69
N ILE A 396 36.47 2.02 18.41
CA ILE A 396 37.90 2.05 18.65
C ILE A 396 38.67 1.91 17.33
N ARG A 397 38.26 0.97 16.45
CA ARG A 397 38.87 0.81 15.13
C ARG A 397 38.76 2.10 14.31
N GLN A 398 37.61 2.77 14.33
CA GLN A 398 37.40 4.04 13.64
C GLN A 398 38.30 5.16 14.18
N LEU A 399 38.46 5.23 15.48
CA LEU A 399 39.35 6.18 16.12
C LEU A 399 40.82 5.90 15.75
N ASN A 400 41.20 4.62 15.75
CA ASN A 400 42.55 4.17 15.43
C ASN A 400 42.94 4.40 13.98
N CYS A 401 41.98 4.50 13.06
CA CYS A 401 42.25 4.88 11.66
C CYS A 401 42.92 6.27 11.55
N LYS A 402 42.82 7.09 12.59
CA LYS A 402 43.44 8.42 12.67
C LYS A 402 44.82 8.41 13.32
N LEU A 403 45.25 7.29 13.87
CA LEU A 403 46.55 7.12 14.55
C LEU A 403 47.69 6.80 13.55
N PRO A 404 48.94 7.04 13.94
CA PRO A 404 50.10 6.57 13.21
C PRO A 404 50.09 5.04 13.04
N PRO A 405 50.73 4.48 11.98
CA PRO A 405 50.67 3.04 11.69
C PRO A 405 51.09 2.14 12.87
N ASP A 406 52.14 2.51 13.58
CA ASP A 406 52.74 1.71 14.66
C ASP A 406 51.80 1.62 15.89
N GLU A 407 51.12 2.72 16.23
CA GLU A 407 50.11 2.75 17.29
C GLU A 407 48.83 2.03 16.90
N ARG A 408 48.50 2.04 15.60
CA ARG A 408 47.33 1.36 15.04
C ARG A 408 47.42 -0.16 15.17
N GLU A 409 48.57 -0.75 14.86
CA GLU A 409 48.77 -2.19 14.99
C GLU A 409 48.62 -2.68 16.44
N SER A 410 49.19 -1.93 17.39
CA SER A 410 49.07 -2.25 18.81
C SER A 410 47.63 -2.20 19.31
N ALA A 411 46.86 -1.20 18.90
CA ALA A 411 45.48 -1.04 19.30
C ALA A 411 44.56 -2.12 18.67
N ILE A 412 44.81 -2.50 17.41
CA ILE A 412 44.08 -3.61 16.75
C ILE A 412 44.36 -4.93 17.46
N ALA A 413 45.61 -5.20 17.83
CA ALA A 413 46.00 -6.43 18.54
C ALA A 413 45.26 -6.53 19.90
N ILE A 414 45.09 -5.42 20.62
CA ILE A 414 44.33 -5.40 21.87
C ILE A 414 42.87 -5.76 21.66
N ILE A 415 42.25 -5.21 20.62
CA ILE A 415 40.83 -5.51 20.26
C ILE A 415 40.67 -6.99 19.90
N GLU A 416 41.57 -7.53 19.11
CA GLU A 416 41.52 -8.94 18.69
C GLU A 416 41.73 -9.92 19.86
N HIS A 417 42.45 -9.50 20.89
CA HIS A 417 42.68 -10.33 22.09
C HIS A 417 41.61 -10.20 23.18
N SER A 418 40.96 -9.05 23.28
CA SER A 418 40.05 -8.76 24.40
C SER A 418 38.58 -8.64 24.01
N GLY A 419 38.28 -8.49 22.70
CA GLY A 419 36.91 -8.39 22.19
C GLY A 419 36.19 -9.75 22.20
N PRO A 420 34.85 -9.73 22.15
CA PRO A 420 34.09 -10.97 21.93
C PRO A 420 34.43 -11.54 20.54
N PRO A 421 34.42 -12.86 20.39
CA PRO A 421 34.64 -13.44 19.07
C PRO A 421 33.65 -12.87 18.07
N PRO A 422 34.08 -12.58 16.81
CA PRO A 422 33.20 -12.00 15.78
C PRO A 422 31.88 -12.75 15.58
N ASP A 423 31.86 -14.03 15.94
CA ASP A 423 30.70 -14.92 15.82
C ASP A 423 29.77 -14.90 17.05
N ALA A 424 30.10 -14.12 18.08
CA ALA A 424 29.34 -14.12 19.33
C ALA A 424 27.86 -13.76 19.16
N CYS A 425 27.51 -12.94 18.19
CA CYS A 425 26.12 -12.57 17.90
C CYS A 425 25.39 -13.58 17.01
N GLN A 426 26.09 -14.42 16.26
CA GLN A 426 25.47 -15.34 15.28
C GLN A 426 24.64 -16.43 15.94
N ALA A 427 25.12 -17.02 17.03
CA ALA A 427 24.40 -18.05 17.75
C ALA A 427 23.04 -17.56 18.26
N TYR A 428 22.96 -16.28 18.64
CA TYR A 428 21.70 -15.66 19.08
C TYR A 428 20.79 -15.28 17.91
N ALA A 429 21.36 -14.88 16.76
CA ALA A 429 20.59 -14.62 15.55
C ALA A 429 19.84 -15.86 15.06
N GLN A 430 20.40 -17.05 15.26
CA GLN A 430 19.74 -18.31 14.94
C GLN A 430 18.57 -18.63 15.89
N LEU A 431 18.68 -18.24 17.15
CA LEU A 431 17.70 -18.57 18.20
C LEU A 431 16.55 -17.54 18.31
N SER A 432 16.82 -16.28 17.96
CA SER A 432 15.89 -15.18 18.17
C SER A 432 15.74 -14.28 16.93
N GLY A 433 14.50 -14.13 16.44
CA GLY A 433 14.20 -13.19 15.35
C GLY A 433 14.56 -11.74 15.68
N VAL A 434 14.44 -11.35 16.96
CA VAL A 434 14.86 -10.02 17.43
C VAL A 434 16.36 -9.85 17.29
N ALA A 435 17.16 -10.85 17.73
CA ALA A 435 18.60 -10.82 17.59
C ALA A 435 19.03 -10.81 16.11
N ALA A 436 18.36 -11.58 15.27
CA ALA A 436 18.63 -11.60 13.82
C ALA A 436 18.42 -10.21 13.18
N VAL A 437 17.28 -9.57 13.46
CA VAL A 437 16.95 -8.23 12.95
C VAL A 437 17.95 -7.19 13.48
N LEU A 438 18.28 -7.20 14.77
CA LEU A 438 19.23 -6.25 15.34
C LEU A 438 20.65 -6.45 14.80
N SER A 439 21.11 -7.70 14.61
CA SER A 439 22.40 -8.00 14.01
C SER A 439 22.48 -7.50 12.56
N MET A 440 21.41 -7.71 11.78
CA MET A 440 21.29 -7.18 10.43
C MET A 440 21.32 -5.66 10.42
N TYR A 441 20.56 -4.99 11.29
CA TYR A 441 20.56 -3.53 11.39
C TYR A 441 21.93 -2.98 11.79
N TYR A 442 22.60 -3.63 12.72
CA TYR A 442 23.95 -3.26 13.10
C TYR A 442 24.92 -3.36 11.93
N ALA A 443 24.94 -4.50 11.24
CA ALA A 443 25.83 -4.73 10.09
C ALA A 443 25.56 -3.74 8.94
N LEU A 444 24.31 -3.41 8.70
CA LEU A 444 23.90 -2.55 7.57
C LEU A 444 23.98 -1.06 7.86
N HIS A 445 23.90 -0.63 9.12
CA HIS A 445 23.86 0.79 9.49
C HIS A 445 25.09 1.30 10.24
N VAL A 446 25.71 0.48 11.06
CA VAL A 446 26.76 0.90 12.01
C VAL A 446 28.15 0.36 11.64
N GLY A 447 28.21 -0.86 11.12
CA GLY A 447 29.46 -1.59 10.86
C GLY A 447 30.36 -1.03 9.76
N GLY A 448 30.06 0.13 9.22
CA GLY A 448 30.83 0.78 8.13
C GLY A 448 31.75 1.85 8.63
N GLY A 449 32.80 1.49 9.34
CA GLY A 449 33.83 2.43 9.77
C GLY A 449 34.57 3.10 8.63
N GLY A 450 34.42 4.41 8.53
CA GLY A 450 35.40 5.22 7.85
C GLY A 450 34.90 6.20 6.80
N GLY A 451 34.95 7.46 7.14
CA GLY A 451 34.98 8.57 6.19
C GLY A 451 33.65 9.30 6.00
N VAL A 452 33.75 10.59 6.00
CA VAL A 452 32.70 11.57 5.75
C VAL A 452 31.91 11.19 4.48
N GLY A 453 30.66 10.71 4.66
CA GLY A 453 29.74 10.49 3.56
C GLY A 453 29.26 9.05 3.44
N ARG A 454 28.05 8.76 3.95
CA ARG A 454 27.27 7.52 3.89
C ARG A 454 27.92 6.31 4.57
N GLY A 455 27.31 5.86 5.67
CA GLY A 455 27.72 4.64 6.37
C GLY A 455 27.75 3.45 5.41
N ARG A 456 28.93 2.97 5.15
CA ARG A 456 29.15 1.74 4.38
C ARG A 456 28.92 0.60 5.36
N GLY A 457 27.94 -0.25 5.11
CA GLY A 457 27.64 -1.37 5.98
C GLY A 457 28.82 -2.36 6.10
N ASP A 458 28.80 -3.19 7.13
CA ASP A 458 29.76 -4.28 7.30
C ASP A 458 29.33 -5.52 6.50
N ALA A 459 29.87 -5.63 5.27
CA ALA A 459 29.59 -6.75 4.38
C ALA A 459 29.96 -8.11 4.99
N ARG A 460 31.09 -8.18 5.73
CA ARG A 460 31.54 -9.42 6.36
C ARG A 460 30.62 -9.84 7.51
N GLY A 461 30.23 -8.89 8.35
CA GLY A 461 29.27 -9.14 9.43
C GLY A 461 27.91 -9.61 8.91
N LEU A 462 27.42 -8.98 7.83
CA LEU A 462 26.17 -9.40 7.19
C LEU A 462 26.27 -10.80 6.60
N MET A 463 27.36 -11.12 5.85
CA MET A 463 27.57 -12.45 5.30
C MET A 463 27.55 -13.53 6.39
N ARG A 464 28.21 -13.29 7.53
CA ARG A 464 28.19 -14.23 8.65
C ARG A 464 26.77 -14.46 9.19
N VAL A 465 25.99 -13.42 9.37
CA VAL A 465 24.60 -13.54 9.83
C VAL A 465 23.77 -14.33 8.82
N LEU A 466 23.86 -14.01 7.54
CA LEU A 466 23.04 -14.64 6.51
C LEU A 466 23.41 -16.10 6.22
N ALA A 467 24.70 -16.46 6.26
CA ALA A 467 25.13 -17.83 6.02
C ALA A 467 24.57 -18.84 7.05
N THR A 468 24.22 -18.38 8.25
CA THR A 468 23.72 -19.25 9.31
C THR A 468 22.20 -19.36 9.37
N LEU A 469 21.47 -18.36 8.86
CA LEU A 469 20.02 -18.28 8.97
C LEU A 469 19.22 -19.33 8.17
N PRO A 470 19.61 -19.75 6.94
CA PRO A 470 18.87 -20.77 6.19
C PRO A 470 18.81 -22.13 6.89
N ASN A 471 19.82 -22.44 7.68
CA ASN A 471 19.92 -23.69 8.44
C ASN A 471 19.19 -23.64 9.79
N CYS A 472 18.58 -22.50 10.13
CA CYS A 472 17.87 -22.33 11.38
C CYS A 472 16.50 -23.02 11.32
N GLN A 473 16.17 -23.84 12.32
CA GLN A 473 14.90 -24.54 12.41
C GLN A 473 13.69 -23.59 12.45
N ALA A 474 13.86 -22.36 12.88
CA ALA A 474 12.79 -21.37 13.01
C ALA A 474 12.32 -20.78 11.68
N GLN A 475 13.03 -20.97 10.56
CA GLN A 475 12.72 -20.48 9.21
C GLN A 475 12.34 -18.96 9.11
N ARG A 476 12.58 -18.20 10.16
CA ARG A 476 12.16 -16.77 10.30
C ARG A 476 12.90 -15.85 9.34
N ALA A 477 14.05 -16.24 8.86
CA ALA A 477 14.82 -15.51 7.86
C ALA A 477 14.08 -15.32 6.52
N PHE A 478 13.10 -16.18 6.25
CA PHE A 478 12.30 -16.12 5.03
C PHE A 478 10.91 -15.54 5.26
N GLU A 479 10.65 -14.94 6.42
CA GLU A 479 9.45 -14.18 6.66
C GLU A 479 9.52 -12.80 6.00
N ASP A 480 8.38 -12.31 5.55
CA ASP A 480 8.30 -11.06 4.78
C ASP A 480 8.89 -9.83 5.51
N PRO A 481 8.70 -9.63 6.84
CA PRO A 481 9.30 -8.50 7.56
C PRO A 481 10.83 -8.48 7.47
N PHE A 482 11.46 -9.65 7.60
CA PHE A 482 12.91 -9.77 7.54
C PHE A 482 13.41 -9.52 6.11
N LEU A 483 12.81 -10.18 5.11
CA LEU A 483 13.19 -10.05 3.70
C LEU A 483 13.02 -8.62 3.18
N HIS A 484 11.90 -7.97 3.49
CA HIS A 484 11.65 -6.58 3.11
C HIS A 484 12.74 -5.66 3.65
N THR A 485 13.06 -5.79 4.93
CA THR A 485 14.07 -4.98 5.59
C THR A 485 15.47 -5.27 5.01
N LEU A 486 15.82 -6.55 4.85
CA LEU A 486 17.10 -6.96 4.28
C LEU A 486 17.30 -6.38 2.88
N VAL A 487 16.35 -6.60 1.97
CA VAL A 487 16.45 -6.11 0.59
C VAL A 487 16.51 -4.59 0.53
N SER A 488 15.70 -3.90 1.33
CA SER A 488 15.71 -2.44 1.40
C SER A 488 17.09 -1.91 1.83
N LEU A 489 17.67 -2.50 2.85
CA LEU A 489 18.96 -2.07 3.39
C LEU A 489 20.14 -2.48 2.49
N LEU A 490 20.07 -3.64 1.84
CA LEU A 490 21.05 -4.04 0.83
C LEU A 490 21.11 -3.02 -0.32
N ILE A 491 19.96 -2.61 -0.84
CA ILE A 491 19.89 -1.62 -1.92
C ILE A 491 20.44 -0.27 -1.46
N LEU A 492 20.06 0.18 -0.25
CA LEU A 492 20.44 1.50 0.25
C LEU A 492 21.92 1.61 0.64
N ASN A 493 22.47 0.56 1.26
CA ASN A 493 23.74 0.66 1.95
C ASN A 493 24.86 -0.20 1.35
N MET A 494 24.52 -1.24 0.56
CA MET A 494 25.47 -2.25 0.11
C MET A 494 25.42 -2.53 -1.40
N ALA A 495 24.79 -1.69 -2.18
CA ALA A 495 24.67 -1.92 -3.62
C ALA A 495 26.04 -2.09 -4.32
N ASP A 496 27.10 -1.46 -3.82
CA ASP A 496 28.45 -1.56 -4.41
C ASP A 496 29.18 -2.87 -4.09
N GLU A 497 28.79 -3.56 -3.01
CA GLU A 497 29.38 -4.84 -2.63
C GLU A 497 29.00 -5.99 -3.58
N PHE A 498 27.96 -5.81 -4.41
CA PHE A 498 27.56 -6.82 -5.41
C PHE A 498 28.55 -6.99 -6.58
N SER A 499 29.59 -6.19 -6.64
CA SER A 499 30.76 -6.44 -7.48
C SER A 499 31.70 -7.54 -6.91
N ASN A 500 31.55 -7.89 -5.63
CA ASN A 500 32.37 -8.89 -4.94
C ASN A 500 31.70 -10.27 -5.05
N GLU A 501 32.43 -11.24 -5.65
CA GLU A 501 31.91 -12.58 -5.89
C GLU A 501 31.59 -13.34 -4.60
N SER A 502 32.42 -13.22 -3.54
CA SER A 502 32.15 -13.87 -2.27
C SER A 502 30.88 -13.33 -1.58
N PHE A 503 30.64 -12.03 -1.71
CA PHE A 503 29.39 -11.42 -1.21
C PHE A 503 28.17 -11.93 -1.98
N CYS A 504 28.27 -11.97 -3.31
CA CYS A 504 27.21 -12.52 -4.16
C CYS A 504 26.90 -13.99 -3.84
N THR A 505 27.92 -14.82 -3.62
CA THR A 505 27.74 -16.24 -3.28
C THR A 505 26.92 -16.39 -1.99
N VAL A 506 27.26 -15.69 -0.93
CA VAL A 506 26.51 -15.77 0.32
C VAL A 506 25.08 -15.26 0.15
N ILE A 507 24.90 -14.08 -0.47
CA ILE A 507 23.57 -13.48 -0.63
C ILE A 507 22.68 -14.32 -1.53
N PHE A 508 23.17 -14.72 -2.70
CA PHE A 508 22.34 -15.43 -3.68
C PHE A 508 22.32 -16.94 -3.45
N ASP A 509 23.48 -17.59 -3.42
CA ASP A 509 23.54 -19.05 -3.47
C ASP A 509 23.23 -19.66 -2.11
N GLU A 510 23.79 -19.13 -1.03
CA GLU A 510 23.59 -19.68 0.30
C GLU A 510 22.29 -19.21 0.95
N PHE A 511 21.86 -17.95 0.75
CA PHE A 511 20.67 -17.40 1.39
C PHE A 511 19.43 -17.45 0.50
N PHE A 512 19.35 -16.65 -0.57
CA PHE A 512 18.11 -16.54 -1.35
C PHE A 512 17.72 -17.82 -2.09
N LEU A 513 18.66 -18.49 -2.75
CA LEU A 513 18.37 -19.73 -3.50
C LEU A 513 17.92 -20.89 -2.60
N ALA A 514 18.37 -20.92 -1.34
CA ALA A 514 17.88 -21.87 -0.35
C ALA A 514 16.37 -21.68 0.00
N GLY A 515 15.82 -20.53 -0.28
CA GLY A 515 14.42 -20.17 0.01
C GLY A 515 13.48 -20.10 -1.19
N LEU A 516 13.94 -20.37 -2.42
CA LEU A 516 13.20 -20.13 -3.67
C LEU A 516 11.84 -20.82 -3.80
N GLY A 517 11.56 -21.88 -3.04
CA GLY A 517 10.24 -22.52 -3.01
C GLY A 517 9.11 -21.66 -2.42
N ARG A 518 9.37 -20.40 -2.07
CA ARG A 518 8.42 -19.49 -1.43
C ARG A 518 8.24 -18.23 -2.28
N ASP A 519 7.00 -17.88 -2.61
CA ASP A 519 6.65 -16.69 -3.42
C ASP A 519 7.26 -15.39 -2.90
N ASN A 520 7.25 -15.19 -1.57
CA ASN A 520 7.81 -13.99 -0.95
C ASN A 520 9.33 -13.88 -1.16
N VAL A 521 10.07 -14.98 -1.10
CA VAL A 521 11.52 -14.99 -1.35
C VAL A 521 11.81 -14.62 -2.80
N THR A 522 11.11 -15.27 -3.74
CA THR A 522 11.23 -14.98 -5.17
C THR A 522 10.92 -13.51 -5.47
N ARG A 523 9.83 -12.99 -4.92
CA ARG A 523 9.42 -11.59 -5.08
C ARG A 523 10.49 -10.62 -4.56
N HIS A 524 11.01 -10.83 -3.37
CA HIS A 524 12.05 -9.96 -2.80
C HIS A 524 13.39 -10.06 -3.55
N LEU A 525 13.75 -11.24 -4.03
CA LEU A 525 14.95 -11.39 -4.85
C LEU A 525 14.81 -10.68 -6.21
N LEU A 526 13.65 -10.77 -6.87
CA LEU A 526 13.36 -10.01 -8.09
C LEU A 526 13.49 -8.50 -7.87
N LYS A 527 13.00 -7.99 -6.74
CA LYS A 527 13.16 -6.58 -6.36
C LYS A 527 14.62 -6.20 -6.15
N LEU A 528 15.40 -7.04 -5.48
CA LEU A 528 16.82 -6.81 -5.30
C LEU A 528 17.51 -6.72 -6.65
N LEU A 529 17.30 -7.69 -7.54
CA LEU A 529 17.89 -7.74 -8.87
C LEU A 529 17.52 -6.52 -9.72
N TRP A 530 16.29 -5.98 -9.57
CA TRP A 530 15.86 -4.77 -10.28
C TRP A 530 16.83 -3.60 -10.10
N TYR A 531 17.41 -3.45 -8.90
CA TYR A 531 18.31 -2.34 -8.59
C TYR A 531 19.78 -2.66 -8.83
N ILE A 532 20.19 -3.93 -8.60
CA ILE A 532 21.61 -4.29 -8.59
C ILE A 532 22.07 -4.95 -9.88
N HIS A 533 21.17 -5.30 -10.83
CA HIS A 533 21.56 -5.99 -12.07
C HIS A 533 22.71 -5.33 -12.84
N PRO A 534 22.86 -3.98 -12.90
CA PRO A 534 23.98 -3.37 -13.62
C PRO A 534 25.34 -3.61 -12.97
N LYS A 535 25.35 -4.05 -11.69
CA LYS A 535 26.58 -4.32 -10.93
C LYS A 535 26.97 -5.80 -10.93
N LEU A 536 26.09 -6.66 -11.44
CA LEU A 536 26.32 -8.09 -11.49
C LEU A 536 26.99 -8.50 -12.81
N PRO A 537 27.93 -9.49 -12.77
CA PRO A 537 28.42 -10.13 -13.98
C PRO A 537 27.25 -10.70 -14.79
N SER A 538 27.27 -10.54 -16.12
CA SER A 538 26.19 -11.00 -17.01
C SER A 538 25.91 -12.49 -16.89
N THR A 539 26.94 -13.31 -16.72
CA THR A 539 26.82 -14.76 -16.52
C THR A 539 26.02 -15.11 -15.27
N ARG A 540 26.30 -14.39 -14.16
CA ARG A 540 25.58 -14.58 -12.88
C ARG A 540 24.14 -14.10 -12.97
N LEU A 541 23.92 -12.95 -13.59
CA LEU A 541 22.58 -12.41 -13.80
C LEU A 541 21.70 -13.38 -14.61
N HIS A 542 22.23 -13.94 -15.70
CA HIS A 542 21.51 -14.93 -16.50
C HIS A 542 21.21 -16.22 -15.72
N SER A 543 22.14 -16.69 -14.90
CA SER A 543 21.94 -17.86 -14.04
C SER A 543 20.81 -17.60 -13.02
N LEU A 544 20.80 -16.43 -12.38
CA LEU A 544 19.76 -16.04 -11.43
C LEU A 544 18.39 -15.87 -12.11
N LEU A 545 18.32 -15.23 -13.27
CA LEU A 545 17.07 -15.09 -14.03
C LEU A 545 16.50 -16.46 -14.43
N LYS A 546 17.38 -17.39 -14.83
CA LYS A 546 16.95 -18.77 -15.13
C LYS A 546 16.39 -19.48 -13.89
N ALA A 547 17.02 -19.33 -12.73
CA ALA A 547 16.56 -19.92 -11.46
C ALA A 547 15.25 -19.32 -10.97
N LEU A 548 15.00 -18.05 -11.29
CA LEU A 548 13.81 -17.29 -10.89
C LEU A 548 12.64 -17.39 -11.86
N GLN A 549 12.77 -18.16 -12.95
CA GLN A 549 11.70 -18.27 -13.94
C GLN A 549 10.39 -18.73 -13.27
N PRO A 550 9.32 -17.93 -13.37
CA PRO A 550 8.08 -18.27 -12.71
C PRO A 550 7.44 -19.54 -13.26
N THR A 551 6.85 -20.32 -12.36
CA THR A 551 6.07 -21.52 -12.69
C THR A 551 4.58 -21.21 -12.52
N SER A 552 3.71 -22.10 -12.97
CA SER A 552 2.25 -21.97 -12.79
C SER A 552 1.78 -21.91 -11.33
N GLN A 553 2.67 -22.21 -10.38
CA GLN A 553 2.38 -22.16 -8.95
C GLN A 553 2.60 -20.76 -8.34
N HIS A 554 3.35 -19.89 -9.02
CA HIS A 554 3.60 -18.53 -8.55
C HIS A 554 2.39 -17.62 -8.82
N ASN A 555 2.20 -16.62 -7.96
CA ASN A 555 1.14 -15.65 -8.13
C ASN A 555 1.45 -14.67 -9.29
N GLU A 556 0.42 -13.98 -9.78
CA GLU A 556 0.51 -13.03 -10.89
C GLU A 556 1.54 -11.89 -10.64
N ALA A 557 1.70 -11.47 -9.40
CA ALA A 557 2.66 -10.43 -9.04
C ALA A 557 4.11 -10.86 -9.31
N VAL A 558 4.45 -12.13 -9.06
CA VAL A 558 5.80 -12.68 -9.35
C VAL A 558 6.03 -12.74 -10.86
N HIS A 559 5.03 -13.17 -11.65
CA HIS A 559 5.11 -13.18 -13.11
C HIS A 559 5.35 -11.76 -13.66
N THR A 560 4.56 -10.78 -13.24
CA THR A 560 4.69 -9.39 -13.67
C THR A 560 6.06 -8.80 -13.33
N LEU A 561 6.56 -9.05 -12.11
CA LEU A 561 7.87 -8.57 -11.67
C LEU A 561 9.01 -9.20 -12.49
N TYR A 562 8.91 -10.50 -12.76
CA TYR A 562 9.92 -11.21 -13.55
C TYR A 562 9.98 -10.71 -15.00
N GLU A 563 8.82 -10.56 -15.65
CA GLU A 563 8.75 -10.05 -17.03
C GLU A 563 9.30 -8.62 -17.12
N SER A 564 8.89 -7.76 -16.18
CA SER A 564 9.39 -6.38 -16.10
C SER A 564 10.92 -6.34 -15.93
N LEU A 565 11.48 -7.20 -15.08
CA LEU A 565 12.92 -7.27 -14.87
C LEU A 565 13.63 -7.80 -16.12
N ARG A 566 13.11 -8.84 -16.77
CA ARG A 566 13.67 -9.42 -18.00
C ARG A 566 13.73 -8.38 -19.12
N ASP A 567 12.66 -7.64 -19.31
CA ASP A 567 12.58 -6.59 -20.33
C ASP A 567 13.58 -5.45 -20.04
N LYS A 568 13.73 -5.08 -18.76
CA LYS A 568 14.71 -4.07 -18.35
C LYS A 568 16.15 -4.53 -18.63
N VAL A 569 16.49 -5.77 -18.29
CA VAL A 569 17.82 -6.35 -18.54
C VAL A 569 18.07 -6.48 -20.04
N GLY A 570 17.06 -6.87 -20.84
CA GLY A 570 17.15 -6.96 -22.29
C GLY A 570 17.41 -5.60 -22.96
N ASN A 571 16.78 -4.55 -22.50
CA ASN A 571 16.99 -3.19 -23.02
C ASN A 571 18.39 -2.65 -22.70
N HIS A 572 18.92 -2.90 -21.50
CA HIS A 572 20.30 -2.51 -21.16
C HIS A 572 21.35 -3.24 -22.00
N SER A 573 21.15 -4.51 -22.31
CA SER A 573 22.09 -5.26 -23.16
C SER A 573 22.12 -4.76 -24.61
N THR A 574 21.02 -4.21 -25.12
CA THR A 574 20.94 -3.56 -26.44
C THR A 574 21.56 -2.16 -26.45
N GLU A 575 21.40 -1.38 -25.40
CA GLU A 575 22.05 -0.07 -25.27
C GLU A 575 23.57 -0.20 -25.12
N ASP A 576 24.07 -1.17 -24.35
CA ASP A 576 25.50 -1.46 -24.23
C ASP A 576 26.11 -1.98 -25.54
N GLN A 577 25.37 -2.78 -26.31
CA GLN A 577 25.80 -3.23 -27.65
C GLN A 577 25.81 -2.08 -28.67
N LEU A 578 24.85 -1.16 -28.61
CA LEU A 578 24.82 0.04 -29.45
C LEU A 578 25.93 1.02 -29.08
N ALA A 579 26.24 1.18 -27.81
CA ALA A 579 27.36 2.00 -27.33
C ALA A 579 28.71 1.37 -27.69
N ALA A 580 28.85 0.05 -27.63
CA ALA A 580 30.05 -0.65 -28.05
C ALA A 580 30.25 -0.63 -29.57
N THR A 581 29.18 -0.68 -30.36
CA THR A 581 29.24 -0.55 -31.84
C THR A 581 29.51 0.90 -32.27
N ALA A 582 29.14 1.90 -31.48
CA ALA A 582 29.46 3.29 -31.73
C ALA A 582 30.95 3.65 -31.42
N GLN A 583 31.68 2.78 -30.74
CA GLN A 583 33.12 2.95 -30.44
C GLN A 583 34.05 2.24 -31.44
N ILE A 584 33.54 1.54 -32.46
CA ILE A 584 34.33 0.93 -33.51
C ILE A 584 34.02 1.67 -34.81
N ASP A 585 34.63 2.84 -35.03
CA ASP A 585 35.27 3.27 -36.25
C ASP A 585 35.92 4.66 -36.07
N PRO A 586 37.26 4.67 -36.00
CA PRO A 586 38.00 5.70 -36.71
C PRO A 586 39.19 5.08 -37.42
N LEU A 587 39.00 4.46 -38.55
CA LEU A 587 40.11 4.18 -39.47
C LEU A 587 39.70 4.46 -40.91
N SER A 588 40.47 5.38 -41.48
CA SER A 588 40.62 5.70 -42.88
C SER A 588 39.58 6.60 -43.52
N LEU A 589 39.99 7.88 -43.63
CA LEU A 589 40.13 8.48 -44.94
C LEU A 589 41.00 9.75 -44.82
N ASP A 590 42.26 9.57 -45.24
CA ASP A 590 43.12 10.65 -45.68
C ASP A 590 42.46 11.46 -46.76
N CYS A 591 42.46 12.79 -46.60
CA CYS A 591 42.69 13.73 -47.74
C CYS A 591 42.98 15.13 -47.20
N SER A 592 44.11 15.60 -47.53
CA SER A 592 44.75 16.87 -47.20
C SER A 592 44.06 18.13 -47.82
N PRO A 593 44.56 19.34 -47.59
CA PRO A 593 43.75 20.50 -47.22
C PRO A 593 43.51 21.48 -48.35
N SER A 594 42.49 22.31 -48.22
CA SER A 594 42.45 23.60 -48.96
C SER A 594 42.03 24.73 -48.06
N VAL A 595 42.96 25.65 -47.98
CA VAL A 595 42.95 27.03 -47.51
C VAL A 595 41.69 27.79 -47.97
N PHE A 596 41.02 28.50 -47.05
CA PHE A 596 40.64 29.88 -47.30
C PHE A 596 40.35 30.63 -45.99
N THR A 597 40.98 31.78 -45.95
CA THR A 597 40.99 32.89 -45.01
C THR A 597 39.67 33.61 -44.84
N GLY A 598 39.45 34.19 -43.67
CA GLY A 598 38.51 35.31 -43.48
C GLY A 598 38.03 35.51 -42.02
N MET A 599 38.74 36.41 -41.32
CA MET A 599 38.36 37.05 -40.03
C MET A 599 37.32 38.17 -40.22
N PRO A 600 36.87 38.93 -39.22
CA PRO A 600 36.71 38.70 -37.80
C PRO A 600 35.41 39.31 -37.17
N PRO A 601 35.36 39.72 -35.91
CA PRO A 601 34.33 39.37 -34.92
C PRO A 601 33.40 40.54 -34.52
N SER A 602 32.40 40.26 -33.71
CA SER A 602 31.83 41.27 -32.81
C SER A 602 31.13 40.64 -31.59
N THR A 603 31.56 41.06 -30.46
CA THR A 603 31.04 40.93 -29.12
C THR A 603 29.94 41.99 -28.84
N PRO A 604 29.46 42.18 -27.58
CA PRO A 604 28.33 41.52 -26.92
C PRO A 604 27.27 42.55 -26.44
N SER A 605 26.17 42.13 -25.84
CA SER A 605 25.43 42.88 -24.80
C SER A 605 24.29 42.07 -24.23
N THR A 606 24.42 41.73 -22.98
CA THR A 606 23.59 42.12 -21.81
C THR A 606 22.12 42.45 -22.09
N LEU A 607 21.24 41.62 -21.56
CA LEU A 607 20.27 41.96 -20.51
C LEU A 607 19.67 40.65 -19.97
#